data_d193bbe22c6e147d709d9a4424a9f839
#
_entry.id   d193bbe22c6e147d709d9a4424a9f839
#
_cell.length_a   1.000
_cell.length_b   1.000
_cell.length_c   1.000
_cell.angle_alpha   90.00
_cell.angle_beta   90.00
_cell.angle_gamma   90.00
#
_symmetry.space_group_name_H-M   'P 1'
#
loop_
_entity.id
_entity.type
_entity.pdbx_description
1 polymer ?
#
loop_
_entity_poly.entity_id
_entity_poly.type
_entity_poly.pdbx_seq_one_letter_code
_entity_poly.pdbx_strand_id
1 'polypeptide(L)'
;MNDLYNNLSLREKVGQLFFVGIAGPDLDEPTCELMQMIAPGGVCLFSRNIRDAEQTRELNDSIRQISAIPPFISLDQEGGTVDRLRRLITPMAPAGSVRNAQEAGKMAELIGEVISLLGFNMNFAPV
;
A
#
# COMPACT_ATOMS: atom_id res chain seq x y z
N MET A 1 -6.02 3.07 -22.76
CA MET A 1 -5.00 2.28 -22.03
C MET A 1 -3.67 2.16 -22.79
N ASN A 2 -3.66 2.10 -24.13
CA ASN A 2 -2.41 2.00 -24.91
C ASN A 2 -1.52 3.26 -24.90
N ASP A 3 -2.08 4.44 -24.62
CA ASP A 3 -1.33 5.70 -24.75
C ASP A 3 -0.31 5.92 -23.62
N LEU A 4 -0.63 5.52 -22.39
CA LEU A 4 0.31 5.68 -21.28
C LEU A 4 1.58 4.86 -21.54
N TYR A 5 1.43 3.57 -21.83
CA TYR A 5 2.57 2.68 -22.06
C TYR A 5 3.45 3.15 -23.23
N ASN A 6 2.86 3.65 -24.30
CA ASN A 6 3.60 4.09 -25.48
C ASN A 6 4.42 5.37 -25.21
N ASN A 7 3.99 6.20 -24.27
CA ASN A 7 4.63 7.47 -23.93
C ASN A 7 5.72 7.33 -22.86
N LEU A 8 5.82 6.17 -22.18
CA LEU A 8 6.85 5.94 -21.18
C LEU A 8 8.21 5.64 -21.85
N SER A 9 9.27 6.23 -21.28
CA SER A 9 10.65 5.85 -21.58
C SER A 9 10.93 4.40 -21.13
N LEU A 10 12.00 3.80 -21.64
CA LEU A 10 12.42 2.47 -21.20
C LEU A 10 12.68 2.42 -19.69
N ARG A 11 13.29 3.48 -19.14
CA ARG A 11 13.56 3.59 -17.70
C ARG A 11 12.26 3.55 -16.88
N GLU A 12 11.26 4.34 -17.25
CA GLU A 12 9.96 4.34 -16.58
C GLU A 12 9.27 2.99 -16.71
N LYS A 13 9.29 2.36 -17.88
CA LYS A 13 8.75 1.01 -18.08
C LYS A 13 9.40 -0.01 -17.15
N VAL A 14 10.72 0.04 -16.99
CA VAL A 14 11.45 -0.83 -16.06
C VAL A 14 11.08 -0.50 -14.62
N GLY A 15 11.00 0.79 -14.25
CA GLY A 15 10.60 1.23 -12.93
C GLY A 15 9.23 0.70 -12.52
N GLN A 16 8.27 0.67 -13.45
CA GLN A 16 6.92 0.15 -13.21
C GLN A 16 6.87 -1.35 -12.86
N LEU A 17 7.96 -2.10 -13.05
CA LEU A 17 8.05 -3.50 -12.63
C LEU A 17 8.46 -3.68 -11.17
N PHE A 18 8.83 -2.61 -10.47
CA PHE A 18 9.27 -2.69 -9.09
C PHE A 18 8.17 -2.31 -8.12
N PHE A 19 8.06 -3.09 -7.04
CA PHE A 19 7.47 -2.70 -5.77
C PHE A 19 8.59 -2.45 -4.77
N VAL A 20 8.58 -1.28 -4.15
CA VAL A 20 9.62 -0.87 -3.20
C VAL A 20 9.05 -0.68 -1.81
N GLY A 21 9.85 -0.92 -0.78
CA GLY A 21 9.53 -0.52 0.58
C GLY A 21 10.28 0.76 0.94
N ILE A 22 9.74 1.52 1.89
CA ILE A 22 10.39 2.71 2.45
C ILE A 22 10.86 2.46 3.88
N ALA A 23 11.84 3.24 4.33
CA ALA A 23 12.53 2.97 5.59
C ALA A 23 11.67 3.29 6.82
N GLY A 24 11.01 4.43 6.84
CA GLY A 24 10.32 4.99 7.99
C GLY A 24 8.87 5.44 7.72
N PRO A 25 8.26 6.11 8.70
CA PRO A 25 6.89 6.59 8.60
C PRO A 25 6.77 7.91 7.81
N ASP A 26 7.89 8.50 7.44
CA ASP A 26 7.95 9.78 6.74
C ASP A 26 8.81 9.63 5.48
N LEU A 27 8.55 10.46 4.46
CA LEU A 27 9.39 10.54 3.27
C LEU A 27 10.53 11.52 3.53
N ASP A 28 11.73 10.99 3.70
CA ASP A 28 12.96 11.79 3.72
C ASP A 28 13.42 12.12 2.29
N GLU A 29 14.31 13.11 2.19
CA GLU A 29 14.82 13.58 0.90
C GLU A 29 15.46 12.45 0.07
N PRO A 30 16.34 11.57 0.63
CA PRO A 30 16.89 10.45 -0.13
C PRO A 30 15.84 9.46 -0.65
N THR A 31 14.79 9.21 0.12
CA THR A 31 13.66 8.36 -0.31
C THR A 31 12.90 9.01 -1.46
N CYS A 32 12.63 10.32 -1.38
CA CYS A 32 11.97 11.06 -2.45
C CYS A 32 12.79 11.01 -3.76
N GLU A 33 14.09 11.28 -3.67
CA GLU A 33 15.00 11.22 -4.82
C GLU A 33 15.03 9.82 -5.45
N LEU A 34 15.14 8.78 -4.62
CA LEU A 34 15.16 7.40 -5.09
C LEU A 34 13.84 7.04 -5.79
N MET A 35 12.70 7.41 -5.21
CA MET A 35 11.40 7.14 -5.82
C MET A 35 11.21 7.87 -7.16
N GLN A 36 11.61 9.13 -7.25
CA GLN A 36 11.59 9.90 -8.50
C GLN A 36 12.54 9.31 -9.55
N MET A 37 13.69 8.82 -9.11
CA MET A 37 14.68 8.20 -9.98
C MET A 37 14.20 6.85 -10.53
N ILE A 38 13.56 6.01 -9.74
CA ILE A 38 13.11 4.67 -10.12
C ILE A 38 11.76 4.73 -10.84
N ALA A 39 10.86 5.64 -10.43
CA ALA A 39 9.44 5.68 -10.82
C ALA A 39 8.75 4.31 -10.63
N PRO A 40 8.72 3.76 -9.40
CA PRO A 40 8.24 2.40 -9.14
C PRO A 40 6.75 2.26 -9.46
N GLY A 41 6.35 1.08 -9.90
CA GLY A 41 4.95 0.72 -10.13
C GLY A 41 4.16 0.57 -8.83
N GLY A 42 4.83 0.32 -7.71
CA GLY A 42 4.18 0.27 -6.41
C GLY A 42 5.10 0.49 -5.23
N VAL A 43 4.46 0.83 -4.09
CA VAL A 43 5.10 0.96 -2.78
C VAL A 43 4.37 0.03 -1.82
N CYS A 44 5.11 -0.81 -1.10
CA CYS A 44 4.55 -1.66 -0.05
C CYS A 44 4.92 -1.10 1.33
N LEU A 45 3.91 -0.79 2.15
CA LEU A 45 4.09 -0.29 3.49
C LEU A 45 3.96 -1.41 4.52
N PHE A 46 4.77 -1.30 5.58
CA PHE A 46 4.82 -2.24 6.69
C PHE A 46 4.49 -1.53 7.99
N SER A 47 4.34 -2.27 9.09
CA SER A 47 4.02 -1.70 10.41
C SER A 47 5.00 -0.60 10.87
N ARG A 48 6.23 -0.59 10.39
CA ARG A 48 7.23 0.47 10.68
C ARG A 48 6.88 1.81 10.04
N ASN A 49 6.08 1.80 8.97
CA ASN A 49 5.67 2.98 8.23
C ASN A 49 4.36 3.58 8.77
N ILE A 50 3.67 2.86 9.66
CA ILE A 50 2.32 3.16 10.16
C ILE A 50 2.41 3.54 11.63
N ARG A 51 2.15 4.81 11.95
CA ARG A 51 2.18 5.36 13.30
C ARG A 51 0.77 5.62 13.83
N ASP A 52 -0.01 6.36 13.08
CA ASP A 52 -1.41 6.67 13.32
C ASP A 52 -2.15 6.85 11.99
N ALA A 53 -3.47 7.05 12.02
CA ALA A 53 -4.29 7.09 10.82
C ALA A 53 -4.02 8.34 9.96
N GLU A 54 -3.84 9.49 10.61
CA GLU A 54 -3.59 10.77 9.93
C GLU A 54 -2.23 10.72 9.22
N GLN A 55 -1.17 10.37 9.95
CA GLN A 55 0.17 10.20 9.38
C GLN A 55 0.19 9.20 8.24
N THR A 56 -0.51 8.06 8.38
CA THR A 56 -0.55 7.03 7.33
C THR A 56 -1.22 7.57 6.06
N ARG A 57 -2.30 8.32 6.22
CA ARG A 57 -2.99 8.97 5.10
C ARG A 57 -2.11 10.01 4.42
N GLU A 58 -1.47 10.87 5.19
CA GLU A 58 -0.54 11.89 4.70
C GLU A 58 0.65 11.28 3.96
N LEU A 59 1.23 10.20 4.49
CA LEU A 59 2.30 9.46 3.84
C LEU A 59 1.86 8.93 2.46
N ASN A 60 0.68 8.30 2.39
CA ASN A 60 0.14 7.77 1.15
C ASN A 60 -0.17 8.87 0.13
N ASP A 61 -0.67 10.01 0.56
CA ASP A 61 -0.92 11.16 -0.30
C ASP A 61 0.39 11.80 -0.78
N SER A 62 1.41 11.89 0.08
CA SER A 62 2.75 12.37 -0.27
C SER A 62 3.43 11.47 -1.31
N ILE A 63 3.33 10.15 -1.15
CA ILE A 63 3.82 9.17 -2.14
C ILE A 63 3.19 9.44 -3.52
N ARG A 64 1.89 9.69 -3.58
CA ARG A 64 1.21 10.02 -4.85
C ARG A 64 1.69 11.33 -5.45
N GLN A 65 1.88 12.34 -4.60
CA GLN A 65 2.28 13.69 -5.05
C GLN A 65 3.67 13.72 -5.68
N ILE A 66 4.64 12.94 -5.13
CA ILE A 66 5.99 12.91 -5.67
C ILE A 66 6.13 11.98 -6.89
N SER A 67 5.15 11.16 -7.17
CA SER A 67 5.19 10.15 -8.23
C SER A 67 4.64 10.70 -9.53
N ALA A 68 5.45 10.67 -10.58
CA ALA A 68 5.02 11.08 -11.93
C ALA A 68 3.96 10.14 -12.52
N ILE A 69 4.02 8.87 -12.17
CA ILE A 69 3.05 7.83 -12.50
C ILE A 69 2.43 7.36 -11.20
N PRO A 70 1.09 7.46 -11.02
CA PRO A 70 0.44 7.05 -9.78
C PRO A 70 0.74 5.57 -9.44
N PRO A 71 1.42 5.28 -8.31
CA PRO A 71 1.80 3.92 -7.97
C PRO A 71 0.64 3.16 -7.31
N PHE A 72 0.75 1.83 -7.30
CA PHE A 72 0.05 1.04 -6.31
C PHE A 72 0.65 1.32 -4.94
N ILE A 73 -0.20 1.57 -3.95
CA ILE A 73 0.23 1.72 -2.54
C ILE A 73 -0.43 0.59 -1.77
N SER A 74 0.39 -0.33 -1.29
CA SER A 74 -0.05 -1.61 -0.75
C SER A 74 0.43 -1.86 0.67
N LEU A 75 -0.21 -2.83 1.30
CA LEU A 75 0.21 -3.46 2.55
C LEU A 75 -0.24 -4.91 2.56
N ASP A 76 0.21 -5.69 3.56
CA ASP A 76 -0.30 -7.04 3.84
C ASP A 76 -1.25 -6.96 5.03
N GLN A 77 -2.52 -6.68 4.81
CA GLN A 77 -3.54 -6.67 5.86
C GLN A 77 -4.35 -7.96 5.78
N GLU A 78 -3.86 -9.01 6.45
CA GLU A 78 -4.48 -10.34 6.46
C GLU A 78 -5.34 -10.59 7.71
N GLY A 79 -5.02 -9.91 8.81
CA GLY A 79 -5.47 -10.27 10.16
C GLY A 79 -4.55 -11.30 10.83
N GLY A 80 -4.83 -11.64 12.08
CA GLY A 80 -4.01 -12.58 12.85
C GLY A 80 -2.57 -12.10 13.03
N THR A 81 -1.60 -12.90 12.60
CA THR A 81 -0.16 -12.57 12.71
C THR A 81 0.27 -11.45 11.76
N VAL A 82 -0.32 -11.39 10.59
CA VAL A 82 -0.01 -10.39 9.55
C VAL A 82 -1.11 -9.32 9.54
N ASP A 83 -1.10 -8.51 10.56
CA ASP A 83 -2.02 -7.39 10.76
C ASP A 83 -1.21 -6.11 10.94
N ARG A 84 -1.06 -5.34 9.87
CA ARG A 84 -0.26 -4.11 9.85
C ARG A 84 -0.93 -2.97 10.60
N LEU A 85 -2.27 -3.02 10.66
CA LEU A 85 -3.11 -1.98 11.26
C LEU A 85 -3.49 -2.24 12.72
N ARG A 86 -2.96 -3.29 13.36
CA ARG A 86 -3.31 -3.70 14.74
C ARG A 86 -3.12 -2.63 15.81
N ARG A 87 -2.35 -1.57 15.51
CA ARG A 87 -2.15 -0.43 16.42
C ARG A 87 -3.16 0.69 16.22
N LEU A 88 -3.85 0.70 15.09
CA LEU A 88 -4.81 1.74 14.70
C LEU A 88 -6.25 1.32 14.97
N ILE A 89 -6.53 0.04 14.79
CA ILE A 89 -7.87 -0.53 14.91
C ILE A 89 -7.83 -1.80 15.78
N THR A 90 -8.99 -2.28 16.16
CA THR A 90 -9.11 -3.61 16.80
C THR A 90 -8.48 -4.66 15.90
N PRO A 91 -7.55 -5.50 16.44
CA PRO A 91 -6.91 -6.54 15.65
C PRO A 91 -7.91 -7.44 14.95
N MET A 92 -7.68 -7.68 13.67
CA MET A 92 -8.55 -8.51 12.85
C MET A 92 -8.28 -9.99 13.05
N ALA A 93 -9.33 -10.80 12.97
CA ALA A 93 -9.21 -12.24 13.07
C ALA A 93 -8.38 -12.82 11.90
N PRO A 94 -7.65 -13.92 12.13
CA PRO A 94 -6.91 -14.57 11.04
C PRO A 94 -7.86 -15.18 10.00
N ALA A 95 -7.44 -15.22 8.74
CA ALA A 95 -8.23 -15.80 7.65
C ALA A 95 -8.69 -17.24 7.93
N GLY A 96 -7.85 -18.04 8.62
CA GLY A 96 -8.21 -19.40 9.04
C GLY A 96 -9.35 -19.52 10.05
N SER A 97 -9.83 -18.42 10.65
CA SER A 97 -10.99 -18.40 11.53
C SER A 97 -12.30 -18.15 10.80
N VAL A 98 -12.26 -17.81 9.51
CA VAL A 98 -13.42 -17.57 8.67
C VAL A 98 -14.15 -18.89 8.37
N ARG A 99 -15.43 -18.96 8.71
CA ARG A 99 -16.21 -20.22 8.68
C ARG A 99 -17.02 -20.41 7.41
N ASN A 100 -17.34 -19.34 6.71
CA ASN A 100 -18.19 -19.39 5.52
C ASN A 100 -17.98 -18.17 4.62
N ALA A 101 -18.52 -18.22 3.39
CA ALA A 101 -18.39 -17.17 2.39
C ALA A 101 -18.96 -15.82 2.83
N GLN A 102 -20.01 -15.80 3.64
CA GLN A 102 -20.61 -14.55 4.12
C GLN A 102 -19.68 -13.84 5.10
N GLU A 103 -19.04 -14.57 6.01
CA GLU A 103 -18.03 -14.02 6.92
C GLU A 103 -16.81 -13.53 6.15
N ALA A 104 -16.35 -14.29 5.15
CA ALA A 104 -15.26 -13.88 4.27
C ALA A 104 -15.57 -12.56 3.55
N GLY A 105 -16.77 -12.43 2.99
CA GLY A 105 -17.22 -11.21 2.32
C GLY A 105 -17.23 -10.00 3.25
N LYS A 106 -17.80 -10.13 4.44
CA LYS A 106 -17.82 -9.04 5.44
C LYS A 106 -16.43 -8.63 5.89
N MET A 107 -15.55 -9.59 6.11
CA MET A 107 -14.17 -9.31 6.51
C MET A 107 -13.42 -8.59 5.39
N ALA A 108 -13.56 -9.05 4.15
CA ALA A 108 -12.92 -8.41 2.99
C ALA A 108 -13.45 -6.97 2.77
N GLU A 109 -14.76 -6.76 2.91
CA GLU A 109 -15.39 -5.44 2.82
C GLU A 109 -14.83 -4.49 3.89
N LEU A 110 -14.82 -4.92 5.16
CA LEU A 110 -14.26 -4.13 6.26
C LEU A 110 -12.77 -3.76 6.03
N ILE A 111 -11.95 -4.75 5.64
CA ILE A 111 -10.54 -4.50 5.33
C ILE A 111 -10.43 -3.49 4.18
N GLY A 112 -11.18 -3.71 3.11
CA GLY A 112 -11.18 -2.83 1.93
C GLY A 112 -11.55 -1.39 2.27
N GLU A 113 -12.58 -1.18 3.08
CA GLU A 113 -13.00 0.16 3.54
C GLU A 113 -11.90 0.83 4.36
N VAL A 114 -11.36 0.14 5.37
CA VAL A 114 -10.33 0.70 6.26
C VAL A 114 -9.08 1.09 5.49
N ILE A 115 -8.54 0.21 4.65
CA ILE A 115 -7.32 0.51 3.90
C ILE A 115 -7.55 1.64 2.87
N SER A 116 -8.74 1.70 2.28
CA SER A 116 -9.13 2.77 1.36
C SER A 116 -9.18 4.13 2.04
N LEU A 117 -9.75 4.21 3.26
CA LEU A 117 -9.77 5.42 4.09
C LEU A 117 -8.36 5.91 4.43
N LEU A 118 -7.43 4.99 4.67
CA LEU A 118 -6.02 5.29 4.92
C LEU A 118 -5.24 5.63 3.64
N GLY A 119 -5.87 5.57 2.48
CA GLY A 119 -5.27 5.94 1.20
C GLY A 119 -4.54 4.81 0.49
N PHE A 120 -4.62 3.57 0.93
CA PHE A 120 -4.13 2.43 0.14
C PHE A 120 -5.07 2.13 -1.03
N ASN A 121 -4.52 1.59 -2.11
CA ASN A 121 -5.29 1.15 -3.28
C ASN A 121 -5.02 -0.31 -3.65
N MET A 122 -4.25 -1.03 -2.84
CA MET A 122 -3.93 -2.44 -3.03
C MET A 122 -3.74 -3.14 -1.67
N ASN A 123 -4.16 -4.39 -1.57
CA ASN A 123 -3.85 -5.29 -0.47
C ASN A 123 -3.27 -6.59 -1.03
N PHE A 124 -2.15 -7.07 -0.48
CA PHE A 124 -1.53 -8.34 -0.87
C PHE A 124 -2.10 -9.55 -0.11
N ALA A 125 -3.22 -9.38 0.56
CA ALA A 125 -3.93 -10.45 1.26
C ALA A 125 -5.13 -10.97 0.42
N PRO A 126 -5.51 -12.23 0.62
CA PRO A 126 -4.87 -13.24 1.48
C PRO A 126 -3.69 -13.94 0.81
N VAL A 127 -2.79 -14.46 1.64
CA VAL A 127 -1.69 -15.33 1.23
C VAL A 127 -1.88 -16.72 1.84
#